data_6c15986a1216f00e57d0d2838bf41d5c
#
_entry.id   6c15986a1216f00e57d0d2838bf41d5c
#
_cell.length_a   1.000
_cell.length_b   1.000
_cell.length_c   1.000
_cell.angle_alpha   90.00
_cell.angle_beta   90.00
_cell.angle_gamma   90.00
#
_symmetry.space_group_name_H-M   'P 1'
#
loop_
_entity.id
_entity.type
_entity.pdbx_description
1 polymer ?
#
loop_
_entity_poly.entity_id
_entity_poly.type
_entity_poly.pdbx_seq_one_letter_code
_entity_poly.pdbx_strand_id
1 'polypeptide(L)'
;MIAAGSPASVYVDSCVVLSLFLGDSGYCAAEQWLLAQADQTLWVSHWVLLEFSGVVALCLRRGELTAERGLAINAEFECFRQERLSLLEPRGADYLQARQWLQEFNGPSLRSGDALHLAMAKRQSLTIASADQGLAKAAKALGLPFQLIT
;
A
#
# COMPACT_ATOMS: atom_id res chain seq x y z
N MET A 1 23.73 2.36 25.63
CA MET A 1 23.26 3.51 24.81
C MET A 1 22.21 2.99 23.87
N ILE A 2 20.95 3.29 24.14
CA ILE A 2 19.87 2.91 23.21
C ILE A 2 19.98 3.91 22.07
N ALA A 3 20.37 3.44 20.89
CA ALA A 3 20.31 4.26 19.68
C ALA A 3 18.86 4.77 19.56
N ALA A 4 18.69 6.08 19.47
CA ALA A 4 17.40 6.66 19.13
C ALA A 4 16.95 5.97 17.86
N GLY A 5 15.84 5.20 17.92
CA GLY A 5 15.38 4.42 16.79
C GLY A 5 15.22 5.33 15.58
N SER A 6 15.72 4.88 14.42
CA SER A 6 15.40 5.51 13.15
C SER A 6 13.89 5.73 13.10
N PRO A 7 13.43 6.89 12.58
CA PRO A 7 11.99 7.09 12.43
C PRO A 7 11.38 5.87 11.71
N ALA A 8 10.30 5.34 12.27
CA ALA A 8 9.68 4.16 11.73
C ALA A 8 9.31 4.41 10.26
N SER A 9 9.66 3.47 9.39
CA SER A 9 9.34 3.54 7.97
C SER A 9 8.16 2.64 7.69
N VAL A 10 7.19 3.15 6.94
CA VAL A 10 5.91 2.49 6.67
C VAL A 10 5.72 2.31 5.18
N TYR A 11 5.32 1.11 4.79
CA TYR A 11 4.87 0.79 3.43
C TYR A 11 3.36 0.97 3.37
N VAL A 12 2.89 1.82 2.48
CA VAL A 12 1.47 2.17 2.35
C VAL A 12 0.83 1.33 1.25
N ASP A 13 -0.18 0.55 1.62
CA ASP A 13 -0.95 -0.25 0.66
C ASP A 13 -1.78 0.64 -0.26
N SER A 14 -2.02 0.17 -1.49
CA SER A 14 -2.78 0.88 -2.52
C SER A 14 -4.19 1.29 -2.06
N CYS A 15 -4.86 0.49 -1.23
CA CYS A 15 -6.20 0.84 -0.73
C CYS A 15 -6.20 2.15 0.06
N VAL A 16 -5.13 2.49 0.76
CA VAL A 16 -5.03 3.72 1.54
C VAL A 16 -4.95 4.94 0.62
N VAL A 17 -4.05 4.90 -0.36
CA VAL A 17 -3.94 6.01 -1.33
C VAL A 17 -5.17 6.12 -2.20
N LEU A 18 -5.80 5.02 -2.57
CA LEU A 18 -7.06 5.02 -3.31
C LEU A 18 -8.18 5.70 -2.51
N SER A 19 -8.32 5.37 -1.22
CA SER A 19 -9.31 6.03 -0.35
C SER A 19 -9.09 7.54 -0.25
N LEU A 20 -7.84 7.98 -0.15
CA LEU A 20 -7.49 9.40 -0.07
C LEU A 20 -7.88 10.17 -1.32
N PHE A 21 -7.72 9.59 -2.51
CA PHE A 21 -7.93 10.28 -3.78
C PHE A 21 -9.29 10.02 -4.44
N LEU A 22 -9.93 8.89 -4.16
CA LEU A 22 -11.28 8.60 -4.66
C LEU A 22 -12.39 9.01 -3.68
N GLY A 23 -12.05 9.23 -2.41
CA GLY A 23 -13.03 9.67 -1.41
C GLY A 23 -14.07 8.61 -1.08
N ASP A 24 -13.68 7.36 -1.03
CA ASP A 24 -14.55 6.24 -0.66
C ASP A 24 -14.84 6.20 0.86
N SER A 25 -15.50 5.15 1.33
CA SER A 25 -15.86 4.98 2.75
C SER A 25 -14.64 4.94 3.69
N GLY A 26 -13.45 4.63 3.16
CA GLY A 26 -12.19 4.60 3.92
C GLY A 26 -11.50 5.96 4.06
N TYR A 27 -12.00 7.00 3.40
CA TYR A 27 -11.34 8.31 3.33
C TYR A 27 -11.00 8.90 4.71
N CYS A 28 -12.00 8.98 5.60
CA CYS A 28 -11.79 9.62 6.91
C CYS A 28 -10.71 8.91 7.74
N ALA A 29 -10.72 7.58 7.76
CA ALA A 29 -9.73 6.80 8.48
C ALA A 29 -8.33 6.95 7.87
N ALA A 30 -8.23 6.92 6.54
CA ALA A 30 -6.98 7.11 5.81
C ALA A 30 -6.40 8.51 6.03
N GLU A 31 -7.23 9.56 5.99
CA GLU A 31 -6.81 10.94 6.23
C GLU A 31 -6.29 11.12 7.66
N GLN A 32 -7.03 10.66 8.66
CA GLN A 32 -6.60 10.74 10.06
C GLN A 32 -5.30 10.00 10.28
N TRP A 33 -5.17 8.83 9.71
CA TRP A 33 -3.93 8.06 9.79
C TRP A 33 -2.76 8.82 9.15
N LEU A 34 -2.96 9.36 7.94
CA LEU A 34 -1.91 10.11 7.23
C LEU A 34 -1.43 11.32 8.04
N LEU A 35 -2.35 12.09 8.62
CA LEU A 35 -2.02 13.26 9.44
C LEU A 35 -1.20 12.88 10.68
N ALA A 36 -1.43 11.69 11.23
CA ALA A 36 -0.65 11.17 12.37
C ALA A 36 0.76 10.70 11.99
N GLN A 37 1.07 10.57 10.69
CA GLN A 37 2.36 10.05 10.20
C GLN A 37 3.36 11.16 9.81
N ALA A 38 3.22 12.39 10.33
CA ALA A 38 4.02 13.54 9.90
C ALA A 38 5.53 13.31 9.99
N ASP A 39 5.99 12.59 11.01
CA ASP A 39 7.42 12.35 11.28
C ASP A 39 7.92 11.00 10.70
N GLN A 40 7.10 10.29 9.93
CA GLN A 40 7.46 8.99 9.41
C GLN A 40 7.79 9.04 7.92
N THR A 41 8.74 8.20 7.50
CA THR A 41 9.00 7.98 6.07
C THR A 41 7.95 7.01 5.53
N LEU A 42 7.18 7.47 4.56
CA LEU A 42 6.15 6.68 3.90
C LEU A 42 6.65 6.19 2.55
N TRP A 43 6.50 4.89 2.31
CA TRP A 43 6.92 4.22 1.09
C TRP A 43 5.73 3.67 0.34
N VAL A 44 5.76 3.78 -0.97
CA VAL A 44 4.94 3.00 -1.89
C VAL A 44 5.85 2.31 -2.89
N SER A 45 5.32 1.33 -3.61
CA SER A 45 6.07 0.66 -4.67
C SER A 45 5.55 1.04 -6.05
N HIS A 46 6.31 0.71 -7.10
CA HIS A 46 5.80 0.77 -8.47
C HIS A 46 4.55 -0.07 -8.66
N TRP A 47 4.40 -1.15 -7.89
CA TRP A 47 3.19 -1.97 -7.90
C TRP A 47 1.97 -1.19 -7.39
N VAL A 48 2.13 -0.40 -6.33
CA VAL A 48 1.07 0.52 -5.84
C VAL A 48 0.68 1.52 -6.93
N LEU A 49 1.65 2.10 -7.63
CA LEU A 49 1.37 3.06 -8.71
C LEU A 49 0.56 2.42 -9.83
N LEU A 50 0.90 1.19 -10.20
CA LEU A 50 0.19 0.45 -11.23
C LEU A 50 -1.24 0.11 -10.78
N GLU A 51 -1.42 -0.37 -9.56
CA GLU A 51 -2.73 -0.68 -9.00
C GLU A 51 -3.61 0.56 -8.93
N PHE A 52 -3.06 1.68 -8.49
CA PHE A 52 -3.78 2.97 -8.45
C PHE A 52 -4.30 3.35 -9.84
N SER A 53 -3.43 3.36 -10.83
CA SER A 53 -3.80 3.65 -12.22
C SER A 53 -4.85 2.68 -12.76
N GLY A 54 -4.73 1.41 -12.40
CA GLY A 54 -5.66 0.35 -12.81
C GLY A 54 -7.07 0.58 -12.26
N VAL A 55 -7.19 0.97 -10.99
CA VAL A 55 -8.49 1.27 -10.37
C VAL A 55 -9.12 2.53 -10.97
N VAL A 56 -8.35 3.60 -11.18
CA VAL A 56 -8.86 4.82 -11.84
C VAL A 56 -9.38 4.48 -13.24
N ALA A 57 -8.62 3.70 -14.01
CA ALA A 57 -9.05 3.26 -15.35
C ALA A 57 -10.33 2.42 -15.30
N LEU A 58 -10.47 1.55 -14.29
CA LEU A 58 -11.67 0.73 -14.09
C LEU A 58 -12.88 1.62 -13.77
N CYS A 59 -12.74 2.59 -12.90
CA CYS A 59 -13.81 3.55 -12.57
C CYS A 59 -14.26 4.35 -13.79
N LEU A 60 -13.32 4.74 -14.66
CA LEU A 60 -13.65 5.40 -15.93
C LEU A 60 -14.46 4.49 -16.85
N ARG A 61 -14.05 3.24 -17.04
CA ARG A 61 -14.77 2.28 -17.87
C ARG A 61 -16.18 1.98 -17.35
N ARG A 62 -16.39 2.03 -16.06
CA ARG A 62 -17.70 1.81 -15.42
C ARG A 62 -18.57 3.06 -15.37
N GLY A 63 -18.06 4.20 -15.82
CA GLY A 63 -18.79 5.47 -15.76
C GLY A 63 -18.90 6.07 -14.35
N GLU A 64 -18.12 5.58 -13.40
CA GLU A 64 -18.07 6.10 -12.02
C GLU A 64 -17.27 7.40 -11.91
N LEU A 65 -16.40 7.66 -12.87
CA LEU A 65 -15.61 8.87 -13.01
C LEU A 65 -15.73 9.42 -14.43
N THR A 66 -15.73 10.75 -14.55
CA THR A 66 -15.53 11.40 -15.86
C THR A 66 -14.05 11.34 -16.25
N ALA A 67 -13.76 11.44 -17.55
CA ALA A 67 -12.37 11.48 -18.03
C ALA A 67 -11.60 12.65 -17.42
N GLU A 68 -12.24 13.81 -17.30
CA GLU A 68 -11.67 15.02 -16.68
C GLU A 68 -11.30 14.76 -15.21
N ARG A 69 -12.21 14.17 -14.44
CA ARG A 69 -11.94 13.85 -13.03
C ARG A 69 -10.84 12.80 -12.88
N GLY A 70 -10.81 11.79 -13.74
CA GLY A 70 -9.76 10.77 -13.74
C GLY A 70 -8.37 11.36 -14.00
N LEU A 71 -8.26 12.29 -14.96
CA LEU A 71 -7.01 13.00 -15.22
C LEU A 71 -6.57 13.84 -14.02
N ALA A 72 -7.51 14.53 -13.38
CA ALA A 72 -7.23 15.34 -12.18
C ALA A 72 -6.74 14.47 -11.02
N ILE A 73 -7.39 13.34 -10.78
CA ILE A 73 -6.99 12.39 -9.72
C ILE A 73 -5.57 11.87 -9.95
N ASN A 74 -5.24 11.48 -11.17
CA ASN A 74 -3.89 11.00 -11.49
C ASN A 74 -2.83 12.10 -11.27
N ALA A 75 -3.12 13.34 -11.65
CA ALA A 75 -2.22 14.48 -11.46
C ALA A 75 -2.03 14.81 -9.97
N GLU A 76 -3.11 14.85 -9.20
CA GLU A 76 -3.11 15.10 -7.76
C GLU A 76 -2.30 14.01 -7.02
N PHE A 77 -2.50 12.75 -7.37
CA PHE A 77 -1.74 11.65 -6.77
C PHE A 77 -0.25 11.76 -7.11
N GLU A 78 0.11 12.06 -8.35
CA GLU A 78 1.52 12.20 -8.74
C GLU A 78 2.23 13.32 -7.97
N CYS A 79 1.57 14.47 -7.78
CA CYS A 79 2.10 15.55 -6.95
C CYS A 79 2.32 15.11 -5.50
N PHE A 80 1.32 14.48 -4.90
CA PHE A 80 1.41 13.97 -3.54
C PHE A 80 2.54 12.93 -3.39
N ARG A 81 2.65 12.01 -4.35
CA ARG A 81 3.68 10.99 -4.36
C ARG A 81 5.08 11.62 -4.35
N GLN A 82 5.33 12.58 -5.24
CA GLN A 82 6.64 13.24 -5.33
C GLN A 82 7.00 13.99 -4.06
N GLU A 83 6.04 14.64 -3.42
CA GLU A 83 6.27 15.44 -2.22
C GLU A 83 6.37 14.60 -0.95
N ARG A 84 5.60 13.51 -0.85
CA ARG A 84 5.37 12.82 0.43
C ARG A 84 5.80 11.38 0.48
N LEU A 85 5.91 10.69 -0.64
CA LEU A 85 6.14 9.25 -0.67
C LEU A 85 7.51 8.92 -1.29
N SER A 86 8.23 8.02 -0.63
CA SER A 86 9.41 7.38 -1.19
C SER A 86 8.99 6.20 -2.06
N LEU A 87 9.72 5.94 -3.13
CA LEU A 87 9.36 4.92 -4.11
C LEU A 87 10.28 3.69 -4.02
N LEU A 88 9.67 2.53 -3.89
CA LEU A 88 10.34 1.24 -3.82
C LEU A 88 10.18 0.49 -5.14
N GLU A 89 11.29 0.00 -5.70
CA GLU A 89 11.26 -0.88 -6.87
C GLU A 89 11.06 -2.33 -6.46
N PRO A 90 10.09 -3.04 -7.05
CA PRO A 90 10.03 -4.50 -6.91
C PRO A 90 11.26 -5.16 -7.52
N ARG A 91 11.73 -6.22 -6.87
CA ARG A 91 12.85 -7.03 -7.35
C ARG A 91 12.41 -8.44 -7.62
N GLY A 92 13.19 -9.18 -8.43
CA GLY A 92 12.94 -10.59 -8.67
C GLY A 92 12.78 -11.40 -7.39
N ALA A 93 13.56 -11.09 -6.35
CA ALA A 93 13.47 -11.75 -5.05
C ALA A 93 12.09 -11.56 -4.38
N ASP A 94 11.42 -10.44 -4.58
CA ASP A 94 10.08 -10.19 -4.04
C ASP A 94 9.05 -11.11 -4.69
N TYR A 95 9.12 -11.28 -6.00
CA TYR A 95 8.26 -12.20 -6.73
C TYR A 95 8.48 -13.65 -6.31
N LEU A 96 9.73 -14.05 -6.10
CA LEU A 96 10.05 -15.40 -5.63
C LEU A 96 9.51 -15.63 -4.21
N GLN A 97 9.65 -14.68 -3.31
CA GLN A 97 9.10 -14.77 -1.94
C GLN A 97 7.57 -14.84 -1.97
N ALA A 98 6.93 -13.97 -2.74
CA ALA A 98 5.48 -13.97 -2.89
C ALA A 98 4.97 -15.32 -3.44
N ARG A 99 5.63 -15.82 -4.47
CA ARG A 99 5.33 -17.11 -5.06
C ARG A 99 5.46 -18.26 -4.07
N GLN A 100 6.52 -18.26 -3.26
CA GLN A 100 6.73 -19.27 -2.21
C GLN A 100 5.55 -19.29 -1.24
N TRP A 101 5.12 -18.14 -0.73
CA TRP A 101 3.97 -18.07 0.17
C TRP A 101 2.68 -18.58 -0.48
N LEU A 102 2.46 -18.27 -1.75
CA LEU A 102 1.27 -18.74 -2.48
C LEU A 102 1.28 -20.24 -2.73
N GLN A 103 2.44 -20.89 -2.72
CA GLN A 103 2.60 -22.33 -2.84
C GLN A 103 2.41 -23.06 -1.52
N GLU A 104 2.39 -22.36 -0.40
CA GLU A 104 2.16 -22.91 0.93
C GLU A 104 0.65 -22.93 1.25
N PHE A 105 -0.04 -23.98 0.82
CA PHE A 105 -1.51 -24.03 0.88
C PHE A 105 -2.10 -24.09 2.30
N ASN A 106 -1.28 -24.31 3.34
CA ASN A 106 -1.70 -24.27 4.74
C ASN A 106 -1.58 -22.87 5.36
N GLY A 107 -1.11 -21.90 4.60
CA GLY A 107 -0.95 -20.53 5.04
C GLY A 107 -2.25 -19.72 4.91
N PRO A 108 -2.17 -18.42 5.20
CA PRO A 108 -3.31 -17.53 5.06
C PRO A 108 -3.74 -17.43 3.61
N SER A 109 -5.02 -17.07 3.40
CA SER A 109 -5.54 -16.78 2.07
C SER A 109 -4.88 -15.49 1.56
N LEU A 110 -4.10 -15.60 0.49
CA LEU A 110 -3.35 -14.51 -0.13
C LEU A 110 -3.65 -14.43 -1.60
N ARG A 111 -3.89 -13.21 -2.09
CA ARG A 111 -3.89 -12.91 -3.53
C ARG A 111 -2.47 -12.53 -3.97
N SER A 112 -2.18 -12.68 -5.26
CA SER A 112 -0.83 -12.43 -5.81
C SER A 112 -0.32 -11.02 -5.53
N GLY A 113 -1.17 -10.00 -5.70
CA GLY A 113 -0.80 -8.61 -5.42
C GLY A 113 -0.49 -8.37 -3.95
N ASP A 114 -1.28 -8.95 -3.04
CA ASP A 114 -1.07 -8.84 -1.60
C ASP A 114 0.24 -9.53 -1.18
N ALA A 115 0.51 -10.69 -1.73
CA ALA A 115 1.76 -11.39 -1.49
C ALA A 115 2.98 -10.57 -1.93
N LEU A 116 2.88 -9.86 -3.06
CA LEU A 116 3.94 -8.99 -3.55
C LEU A 116 4.17 -7.79 -2.62
N HIS A 117 3.11 -7.14 -2.13
CA HIS A 117 3.21 -6.06 -1.14
C HIS A 117 3.94 -6.53 0.12
N LEU A 118 3.53 -7.68 0.67
CA LEU A 118 4.15 -8.26 1.86
C LEU A 118 5.63 -8.60 1.63
N ALA A 119 5.97 -9.14 0.47
CA ALA A 119 7.34 -9.51 0.12
C ALA A 119 8.26 -8.29 0.05
N MET A 120 7.81 -7.21 -0.61
CA MET A 120 8.56 -5.97 -0.70
C MET A 120 8.78 -5.33 0.68
N ALA A 121 7.73 -5.27 1.49
CA ALA A 121 7.83 -4.73 2.85
C ALA A 121 8.79 -5.55 3.71
N LYS A 122 8.72 -6.87 3.64
CA LYS A 122 9.63 -7.77 4.35
C LYS A 122 11.08 -7.52 3.96
N ARG A 123 11.38 -7.43 2.67
CA ARG A 123 12.74 -7.21 2.18
C ARG A 123 13.33 -5.90 2.71
N GLN A 124 12.53 -4.85 2.82
CA GLN A 124 12.96 -3.53 3.28
C GLN A 124 12.74 -3.31 4.79
N SER A 125 12.29 -4.33 5.51
CA SER A 125 11.98 -4.24 6.94
C SER A 125 11.01 -3.10 7.28
N LEU A 126 9.97 -2.96 6.46
CA LEU A 126 8.93 -1.94 6.61
C LEU A 126 7.71 -2.51 7.31
N THR A 127 7.03 -1.68 8.09
CA THR A 127 5.68 -1.97 8.59
C THR A 127 4.67 -1.65 7.49
N ILE A 128 3.75 -2.57 7.21
CA ILE A 128 2.69 -2.31 6.23
C ILE A 128 1.52 -1.64 6.91
N ALA A 129 1.04 -0.55 6.31
CA ALA A 129 -0.21 0.11 6.71
C ALA A 129 -1.29 -0.14 5.66
N SER A 130 -2.43 -0.66 6.08
CA SER A 130 -3.57 -0.95 5.22
C SER A 130 -4.86 -0.99 6.02
N ALA A 131 -5.98 -0.77 5.36
CA ALA A 131 -7.32 -0.96 5.90
C ALA A 131 -7.86 -2.37 5.63
N ASP A 132 -7.14 -3.20 4.89
CA ASP A 132 -7.56 -4.55 4.50
C ASP A 132 -7.33 -5.54 5.64
N GLN A 133 -8.41 -6.04 6.23
CA GLN A 133 -8.35 -7.02 7.33
C GLN A 133 -7.79 -8.37 6.87
N GLY A 134 -8.03 -8.77 5.63
CA GLY A 134 -7.46 -10.00 5.06
C GLY A 134 -5.94 -9.93 4.96
N LEU A 135 -5.43 -8.77 4.52
CA LEU A 135 -3.98 -8.51 4.47
C LEU A 135 -3.38 -8.48 5.88
N ALA A 136 -4.09 -7.90 6.86
CA ALA A 136 -3.67 -7.88 8.26
C ALA A 136 -3.52 -9.31 8.82
N LYS A 137 -4.49 -10.17 8.55
CA LYS A 137 -4.43 -11.59 8.98
C LYS A 137 -3.26 -12.32 8.34
N ALA A 138 -3.03 -12.10 7.05
CA ALA A 138 -1.92 -12.71 6.33
C ALA A 138 -0.56 -12.24 6.89
N ALA A 139 -0.39 -10.94 7.10
CA ALA A 139 0.82 -10.38 7.68
C ALA A 139 1.09 -10.96 9.07
N LYS A 140 0.07 -11.06 9.92
CA LYS A 140 0.18 -11.65 11.26
C LYS A 140 0.62 -13.12 11.19
N ALA A 141 0.01 -13.91 10.31
CA ALA A 141 0.36 -15.32 10.12
C ALA A 141 1.81 -15.50 9.64
N LEU A 142 2.33 -14.55 8.86
CA LEU A 142 3.71 -14.55 8.37
C LEU A 142 4.71 -13.87 9.33
N GLY A 143 4.23 -13.38 10.48
CA GLY A 143 5.09 -12.71 11.46
C GLY A 143 5.60 -11.34 11.00
N LEU A 144 4.89 -10.67 10.10
CA LEU A 144 5.27 -9.37 9.56
C LEU A 144 4.61 -8.22 10.32
N PRO A 145 5.33 -7.11 10.58
CA PRO A 145 4.74 -5.96 11.26
C PRO A 145 3.67 -5.31 10.38
N PHE A 146 2.53 -5.00 10.99
CA PHE A 146 1.36 -4.49 10.31
C PHE A 146 0.64 -3.43 11.14
N GLN A 147 0.16 -2.39 10.50
CA GLN A 147 -0.69 -1.36 11.09
C GLN A 147 -2.03 -1.36 10.37
N LEU A 148 -3.08 -1.77 11.07
CA LEU A 148 -4.44 -1.74 10.53
C LEU A 148 -5.02 -0.33 10.70
N ILE A 149 -5.51 0.25 9.61
CA ILE A 149 -6.17 1.57 9.59
C ILE A 149 -7.67 1.35 9.72
N THR A 150 -8.23 1.87 10.79
CA THR A 150 -9.67 1.75 11.11
C THR A 150 -10.30 3.10 11.35
#